data_6d480b47843b4417a559a524822e6dfe
#
_entry.id   6d480b47843b4417a559a524822e6dfe
#
_cell.length_a   1.000
_cell.length_b   1.000
_cell.length_c   1.000
_cell.angle_alpha   90.00
_cell.angle_beta   90.00
_cell.angle_gamma   90.00
#
_symmetry.space_group_name_H-M   'P 1'
#
loop_
_entity.id
_entity.type
_entity.pdbx_description
1 polymer ?
#
loop_
_entity_poly.entity_id
_entity_poly.type
_entity_poly.pdbx_seq_one_letter_code
_entity_poly.pdbx_strand_id
1 'polypeptide(L)'
;MASRDNKKSNMAEGTGRSPERIREHYIIEKELADRLRNSSRQERVHLYSDLYDELFRRVPDHPQLTIKADSTKNEKILPGLSLLGTFLNSESTYLEIGPGDCALAFEVAKMVKKVYAVDVSSEITKDLSCPDNFELILSDGCSIAVPPGSVDLAYSDQLMEHLHPEDAMEQLGNIYTALKPGGRYICVTPNRVSGPHDISRYFDDVATGFHMKEYTVFELAEIFKKAGFSKVERFISYKGRTFVLPLFPADLTEKVLTGLPRITSRKLSGLSIVRLLLGGSNIKLIASK
;
A
#
# COMPACT_ATOMS: atom_id res chain seq x y z
N MET A 1 24.14 -26.89 -4.83
CA MET A 1 23.58 -27.22 -3.51
C MET A 1 23.74 -26.09 -2.49
N ALA A 2 24.90 -25.47 -2.31
CA ALA A 2 25.15 -24.39 -1.33
C ALA A 2 24.26 -23.13 -1.47
N SER A 3 23.73 -22.81 -2.63
CA SER A 3 22.84 -21.63 -2.85
C SER A 3 21.41 -21.82 -2.32
N ARG A 4 20.92 -23.06 -2.20
CA ARG A 4 19.59 -23.37 -1.65
C ARG A 4 19.55 -23.41 -0.13
N ASP A 5 20.65 -23.82 0.51
CA ASP A 5 20.72 -23.89 1.97
C ASP A 5 20.92 -22.49 2.60
N ASN A 6 21.62 -21.59 1.92
CA ASN A 6 21.74 -20.19 2.34
C ASN A 6 20.41 -19.41 2.24
N LYS A 7 19.52 -19.76 1.29
CA LYS A 7 18.17 -19.20 1.25
C LYS A 7 17.29 -19.67 2.41
N LYS A 8 17.46 -20.94 2.85
CA LYS A 8 16.68 -21.50 3.97
C LYS A 8 17.05 -20.89 5.32
N SER A 9 18.34 -20.62 5.58
CA SER A 9 18.77 -19.98 6.84
C SER A 9 18.28 -18.53 6.96
N ASN A 10 18.25 -17.77 5.86
CA ASN A 10 17.73 -16.40 5.83
C ASN A 10 16.17 -16.31 5.94
N MET A 11 15.45 -17.41 5.73
CA MET A 11 13.98 -17.45 5.87
C MET A 11 13.53 -17.36 7.33
N ALA A 12 14.26 -17.98 8.24
CA ALA A 12 13.92 -18.03 9.67
C ALA A 12 14.38 -16.78 10.43
N GLU A 13 15.43 -16.09 9.95
CA GLU A 13 15.93 -14.89 10.58
C GLU A 13 14.93 -13.73 10.44
N GLY A 14 14.35 -13.33 11.54
CA GLY A 14 13.47 -12.15 11.66
C GLY A 14 11.97 -12.42 11.62
N THR A 15 11.50 -13.64 11.29
CA THR A 15 10.05 -13.95 11.26
C THR A 15 9.56 -14.78 12.44
N GLY A 16 10.46 -15.45 13.17
CA GLY A 16 10.10 -16.41 14.23
C GLY A 16 9.35 -17.66 13.72
N ARG A 17 9.29 -17.86 12.37
CA ARG A 17 8.55 -18.97 11.71
C ARG A 17 9.52 -19.96 11.08
N SER A 18 9.18 -21.26 11.09
CA SER A 18 10.01 -22.27 10.42
C SER A 18 9.96 -22.10 8.89
N PRO A 19 11.02 -22.53 8.15
CA PRO A 19 11.03 -22.52 6.69
C PRO A 19 9.85 -23.29 6.05
N GLU A 20 9.43 -24.40 6.69
CA GLU A 20 8.31 -25.22 6.24
C GLU A 20 7.01 -24.44 6.37
N ARG A 21 6.83 -23.72 7.47
CA ARG A 21 5.64 -22.88 7.72
C ARG A 21 5.57 -21.68 6.76
N ILE A 22 6.71 -21.07 6.45
CA ILE A 22 6.80 -19.99 5.45
C ILE A 22 6.47 -20.54 4.05
N ARG A 23 6.90 -21.75 3.73
CA ARG A 23 6.58 -22.39 2.45
C ARG A 23 5.10 -22.76 2.35
N GLU A 24 4.50 -23.26 3.40
CA GLU A 24 3.06 -23.55 3.45
C GLU A 24 2.25 -22.26 3.23
N HIS A 25 2.59 -21.20 3.94
CA HIS A 25 2.00 -19.88 3.75
C HIS A 25 2.11 -19.42 2.28
N TYR A 26 3.30 -19.50 1.68
CA TYR A 26 3.51 -19.13 0.30
C TYR A 26 2.62 -19.92 -0.68
N ILE A 27 2.48 -21.23 -0.48
CA ILE A 27 1.64 -22.08 -1.34
C ILE A 27 0.18 -21.65 -1.24
N ILE A 28 -0.32 -21.43 -0.02
CA ILE A 28 -1.68 -21.00 0.23
C ILE A 28 -1.93 -19.62 -0.37
N GLU A 29 -1.08 -18.64 -0.08
CA GLU A 29 -1.26 -17.28 -0.56
C GLU A 29 -1.20 -17.20 -2.08
N LYS A 30 -0.29 -17.96 -2.72
CA LYS A 30 -0.20 -18.03 -4.18
C LYS A 30 -1.45 -18.63 -4.83
N GLU A 31 -1.99 -19.71 -4.27
CA GLU A 31 -3.25 -20.33 -4.72
C GLU A 31 -4.40 -19.31 -4.69
N LEU A 32 -4.54 -18.60 -3.57
CA LEU A 32 -5.60 -17.60 -3.39
C LEU A 32 -5.39 -16.40 -4.31
N ALA A 33 -4.16 -15.93 -4.44
CA ALA A 33 -3.79 -14.86 -5.34
C ALA A 33 -4.06 -15.21 -6.82
N ASP A 34 -3.83 -16.44 -7.24
CA ASP A 34 -4.12 -16.89 -8.61
C ASP A 34 -5.63 -16.91 -8.88
N ARG A 35 -6.45 -17.21 -7.87
CA ARG A 35 -7.92 -17.06 -7.98
C ARG A 35 -8.31 -15.61 -8.24
N LEU A 36 -7.72 -14.68 -7.51
CA LEU A 36 -7.99 -13.24 -7.70
C LEU A 36 -7.50 -12.74 -9.08
N ARG A 37 -6.30 -13.13 -9.50
CA ARG A 37 -5.73 -12.74 -10.81
C ARG A 37 -6.57 -13.20 -11.99
N ASN A 38 -7.20 -14.37 -11.89
CA ASN A 38 -7.96 -14.98 -12.99
C ASN A 38 -9.47 -14.71 -12.90
N SER A 39 -9.92 -13.95 -11.92
CA SER A 39 -11.34 -13.61 -11.74
C SER A 39 -11.77 -12.43 -12.60
N SER A 40 -13.04 -12.42 -12.96
CA SER A 40 -13.70 -11.28 -13.61
C SER A 40 -13.93 -10.14 -12.59
N ARG A 41 -14.17 -8.92 -13.10
CA ARG A 41 -14.50 -7.78 -12.24
C ARG A 41 -15.73 -8.03 -11.36
N GLN A 42 -16.73 -8.74 -11.88
CA GLN A 42 -17.94 -9.08 -11.14
C GLN A 42 -17.69 -10.02 -9.96
N GLU A 43 -16.83 -11.01 -10.16
CA GLU A 43 -16.44 -11.92 -9.08
C GLU A 43 -15.62 -11.18 -8.01
N ARG A 44 -14.76 -10.24 -8.39
CA ARG A 44 -13.91 -9.51 -7.45
C ARG A 44 -14.66 -8.64 -6.44
N VAL A 45 -15.91 -8.27 -6.70
CA VAL A 45 -16.76 -7.50 -5.77
C VAL A 45 -16.80 -8.11 -4.36
N HIS A 46 -16.78 -9.43 -4.26
CA HIS A 46 -16.81 -10.15 -2.98
C HIS A 46 -15.49 -10.88 -2.69
N LEU A 47 -14.70 -11.12 -3.74
CA LEU A 47 -13.57 -12.03 -3.67
C LEU A 47 -12.43 -11.50 -2.79
N TYR A 48 -12.22 -10.18 -2.71
CA TYR A 48 -11.19 -9.60 -1.85
C TYR A 48 -11.40 -10.00 -0.39
N SER A 49 -12.59 -9.76 0.16
CA SER A 49 -12.93 -10.12 1.55
C SER A 49 -12.81 -11.62 1.77
N ASP A 50 -13.42 -12.42 0.89
CA ASP A 50 -13.46 -13.89 1.01
C ASP A 50 -12.05 -14.50 1.02
N LEU A 51 -11.15 -14.02 0.17
CA LEU A 51 -9.80 -14.56 0.05
C LEU A 51 -8.91 -14.17 1.23
N TYR A 52 -9.05 -12.94 1.76
CA TYR A 52 -8.32 -12.55 2.97
C TYR A 52 -8.79 -13.34 4.19
N ASP A 53 -10.11 -13.54 4.35
CA ASP A 53 -10.67 -14.37 5.41
C ASP A 53 -10.19 -15.83 5.29
N GLU A 54 -10.15 -16.37 4.07
CA GLU A 54 -9.62 -17.70 3.82
C GLU A 54 -8.11 -17.78 4.14
N LEU A 55 -7.32 -16.79 3.75
CA LEU A 55 -5.89 -16.71 4.07
C LEU A 55 -5.67 -16.76 5.59
N PHE A 56 -6.33 -15.88 6.33
CA PHE A 56 -6.14 -15.79 7.79
C PHE A 56 -6.61 -17.06 8.53
N ARG A 57 -7.65 -17.71 8.05
CA ARG A 57 -8.08 -19.00 8.58
C ARG A 57 -7.07 -20.12 8.31
N ARG A 58 -6.47 -20.18 7.11
CA ARG A 58 -5.49 -21.20 6.73
C ARG A 58 -4.08 -20.90 7.24
N VAL A 59 -3.77 -19.62 7.53
CA VAL A 59 -2.49 -19.15 8.04
C VAL A 59 -2.68 -18.34 9.32
N PRO A 60 -3.07 -18.99 10.45
CA PRO A 60 -3.38 -18.30 11.70
C PRO A 60 -2.18 -17.59 12.36
N ASP A 61 -0.96 -17.93 11.94
CA ASP A 61 0.30 -17.25 12.30
C ASP A 61 0.73 -16.21 11.24
N HIS A 62 -0.21 -15.70 10.45
CA HIS A 62 0.06 -14.66 9.47
C HIS A 62 0.63 -13.40 10.17
N PRO A 63 1.70 -12.77 9.62
CA PRO A 63 2.33 -11.61 10.26
C PRO A 63 1.35 -10.47 10.60
N GLN A 64 0.35 -10.22 9.76
CA GLN A 64 -0.67 -9.19 10.02
C GLN A 64 -1.54 -9.48 11.25
N LEU A 65 -1.76 -10.77 11.58
CA LEU A 65 -2.52 -11.17 12.77
C LEU A 65 -1.68 -11.16 14.06
N THR A 66 -0.35 -11.28 13.93
CA THR A 66 0.57 -11.44 15.07
C THR A 66 1.24 -10.14 15.50
N ILE A 67 1.12 -9.06 14.72
CA ILE A 67 1.65 -7.75 15.10
C ILE A 67 0.86 -7.26 16.32
N LYS A 68 1.48 -7.38 17.49
CA LYS A 68 0.92 -6.83 18.73
C LYS A 68 0.79 -5.32 18.63
N ALA A 69 -0.40 -4.84 18.92
CA ALA A 69 -0.83 -3.45 18.75
C ALA A 69 0.02 -2.38 19.47
N ASP A 70 0.90 -2.74 20.42
CA ASP A 70 1.44 -1.78 21.38
C ASP A 70 2.79 -1.14 21.07
N SER A 71 3.69 -1.78 20.32
CA SER A 71 5.04 -1.20 20.12
C SER A 71 5.27 -0.55 18.76
N THR A 72 4.48 -0.90 17.75
CA THR A 72 4.64 -0.40 16.38
C THR A 72 3.68 0.74 16.03
N LYS A 73 2.65 1.00 16.84
CA LYS A 73 1.66 2.06 16.58
C LYS A 73 2.32 3.44 16.46
N ASN A 74 3.15 3.82 17.42
CA ASN A 74 3.79 5.15 17.40
C ASN A 74 4.81 5.30 16.26
N GLU A 75 5.50 4.24 15.86
CA GLU A 75 6.50 4.30 14.79
C GLU A 75 5.90 4.51 13.40
N LYS A 76 4.65 4.06 13.18
CA LYS A 76 3.94 4.24 11.90
C LYS A 76 3.04 5.48 11.91
N ILE A 77 2.34 5.74 13.02
CA ILE A 77 1.38 6.85 13.14
C ILE A 77 2.09 8.20 13.08
N LEU A 78 3.17 8.41 13.83
CA LEU A 78 3.84 9.71 13.91
C LEU A 78 4.37 10.20 12.56
N PRO A 79 5.06 9.38 11.72
CA PRO A 79 5.45 9.80 10.39
C PRO A 79 4.26 10.13 9.48
N GLY A 80 3.18 9.33 9.56
CA GLY A 80 1.93 9.57 8.84
C GLY A 80 1.31 10.91 9.22
N LEU A 81 1.12 11.16 10.52
CA LEU A 81 0.58 12.44 11.02
C LEU A 81 1.44 13.63 10.62
N SER A 82 2.77 13.50 10.71
CA SER A 82 3.70 14.57 10.31
C SER A 82 3.57 14.89 8.81
N LEU A 83 3.37 13.87 7.96
CA LEU A 83 3.14 14.03 6.53
C LEU A 83 1.78 14.70 6.28
N LEU A 84 0.71 14.11 6.81
CA LEU A 84 -0.67 14.53 6.55
C LEU A 84 -0.95 15.93 7.11
N GLY A 85 -0.38 16.26 8.27
CA GLY A 85 -0.51 17.59 8.91
C GLY A 85 0.05 18.74 8.07
N THR A 86 0.87 18.48 7.06
CA THR A 86 1.31 19.52 6.11
C THR A 86 0.22 19.90 5.09
N PHE A 87 -0.84 19.10 4.97
CA PHE A 87 -1.90 19.25 3.95
C PHE A 87 -3.29 19.43 4.57
N LEU A 88 -3.44 19.18 5.88
CA LEU A 88 -4.73 19.17 6.59
C LEU A 88 -4.82 20.33 7.57
N ASN A 89 -6.05 20.78 7.82
CA ASN A 89 -6.41 21.74 8.86
C ASN A 89 -7.79 21.37 9.45
N SER A 90 -8.28 22.13 10.43
CA SER A 90 -9.54 21.88 11.13
C SER A 90 -10.80 21.86 10.24
N GLU A 91 -10.75 22.46 9.06
CA GLU A 91 -11.86 22.50 8.10
C GLU A 91 -11.77 21.40 7.04
N SER A 92 -10.68 20.64 7.03
CA SER A 92 -10.41 19.61 6.01
C SER A 92 -11.31 18.39 6.17
N THR A 93 -11.65 17.76 5.04
CA THR A 93 -12.20 16.42 4.94
C THR A 93 -11.12 15.47 4.47
N TYR A 94 -10.83 14.46 5.26
CA TYR A 94 -9.82 13.43 4.99
C TYR A 94 -10.47 12.10 4.59
N LEU A 95 -9.88 11.40 3.65
CA LEU A 95 -10.27 10.08 3.20
C LEU A 95 -9.08 9.13 3.32
N GLU A 96 -9.21 8.06 4.08
CA GLU A 96 -8.24 6.96 4.13
C GLU A 96 -8.79 5.72 3.44
N ILE A 97 -8.04 5.15 2.50
CA ILE A 97 -8.41 3.96 1.75
C ILE A 97 -7.53 2.81 2.22
N GLY A 98 -8.14 1.72 2.69
CA GLY A 98 -7.45 0.60 3.32
C GLY A 98 -6.83 1.00 4.67
N PRO A 99 -7.61 1.54 5.62
CA PRO A 99 -7.10 2.13 6.88
C PRO A 99 -6.53 1.08 7.84
N GLY A 100 -6.67 -0.21 7.55
CA GLY A 100 -6.26 -1.27 8.45
C GLY A 100 -6.94 -1.13 9.82
N ASP A 101 -6.18 -0.99 10.91
CA ASP A 101 -6.71 -0.82 12.27
C ASP A 101 -7.27 0.58 12.57
N CYS A 102 -7.40 1.44 11.58
CA CYS A 102 -7.89 2.82 11.66
C CYS A 102 -7.11 3.72 12.63
N ALA A 103 -5.96 3.29 13.14
CA ALA A 103 -5.23 4.05 14.16
C ALA A 103 -4.76 5.42 13.66
N LEU A 104 -4.30 5.51 12.40
CA LEU A 104 -3.94 6.79 11.78
C LEU A 104 -5.18 7.65 11.54
N ALA A 105 -6.27 7.07 11.00
CA ALA A 105 -7.53 7.77 10.77
C ALA A 105 -8.10 8.40 12.05
N PHE A 106 -8.03 7.70 13.19
CA PHE A 106 -8.50 8.20 14.48
C PHE A 106 -7.63 9.35 15.02
N GLU A 107 -6.32 9.29 14.81
CA GLU A 107 -5.45 10.42 15.17
C GLU A 107 -5.70 11.64 14.26
N VAL A 108 -5.91 11.43 12.96
CA VAL A 108 -6.28 12.48 12.00
C VAL A 108 -7.64 13.09 12.36
N ALA A 109 -8.59 12.30 12.85
CA ALA A 109 -9.91 12.81 13.27
C ALA A 109 -9.85 13.91 14.33
N LYS A 110 -8.79 13.94 15.16
CA LYS A 110 -8.57 14.99 16.15
C LYS A 110 -8.18 16.34 15.54
N MET A 111 -7.81 16.37 14.26
CA MET A 111 -7.22 17.54 13.58
C MET A 111 -8.09 18.09 12.45
N VAL A 112 -9.12 17.37 12.03
CA VAL A 112 -9.90 17.68 10.83
C VAL A 112 -11.40 17.72 11.12
N LYS A 113 -12.17 18.27 10.18
CA LYS A 113 -13.62 18.36 10.27
C LYS A 113 -14.31 17.02 10.11
N LYS A 114 -13.86 16.20 9.17
CA LYS A 114 -14.48 14.91 8.83
C LYS A 114 -13.42 13.91 8.37
N VAL A 115 -13.58 12.66 8.78
CA VAL A 115 -12.80 11.50 8.31
C VAL A 115 -13.75 10.50 7.68
N TYR A 116 -13.46 10.12 6.44
CA TYR A 116 -13.98 8.93 5.80
C TYR A 116 -12.88 7.86 5.77
N ALA A 117 -13.24 6.64 6.13
CA ALA A 117 -12.39 5.47 6.03
C ALA A 117 -13.09 4.45 5.12
N VAL A 118 -12.42 3.97 4.09
CA VAL A 118 -12.98 3.03 3.11
C VAL A 118 -12.21 1.72 3.19
N ASP A 119 -12.91 0.64 3.50
CA ASP A 119 -12.31 -0.71 3.60
C ASP A 119 -13.28 -1.77 3.04
N VAL A 120 -12.76 -2.96 2.76
CA VAL A 120 -13.56 -4.13 2.33
C VAL A 120 -14.13 -4.90 3.51
N SER A 121 -13.66 -4.65 4.75
CA SER A 121 -14.06 -5.35 5.97
C SER A 121 -14.43 -4.40 7.09
N SER A 122 -15.51 -4.73 7.81
CA SER A 122 -15.91 -4.03 9.04
C SER A 122 -15.32 -4.66 10.31
N GLU A 123 -14.69 -5.82 10.21
CA GLU A 123 -14.23 -6.57 11.38
C GLU A 123 -13.19 -5.81 12.22
N ILE A 124 -12.38 -4.97 11.57
CA ILE A 124 -11.31 -4.21 12.24
C ILE A 124 -11.86 -3.12 13.16
N THR A 125 -13.05 -2.58 12.86
CA THR A 125 -13.66 -1.48 13.62
C THR A 125 -14.81 -1.91 14.50
N LYS A 126 -15.21 -3.18 14.46
CA LYS A 126 -16.42 -3.72 15.11
C LYS A 126 -16.51 -3.42 16.61
N ASP A 127 -15.38 -3.46 17.31
CA ASP A 127 -15.30 -3.26 18.76
C ASP A 127 -14.60 -1.93 19.15
N LEU A 128 -14.38 -1.02 18.17
CA LEU A 128 -13.68 0.23 18.42
C LEU A 128 -14.68 1.37 18.71
N SER A 129 -14.34 2.21 19.67
CA SER A 129 -15.01 3.48 19.90
C SER A 129 -14.51 4.48 18.83
N CYS A 130 -15.35 4.76 17.84
CA CYS A 130 -15.03 5.67 16.76
C CYS A 130 -15.24 7.14 17.18
N PRO A 131 -14.41 8.09 16.73
CA PRO A 131 -14.65 9.51 16.88
C PRO A 131 -15.98 9.95 16.19
N ASP A 132 -16.66 10.97 16.73
CA ASP A 132 -17.95 11.47 16.20
C ASP A 132 -17.86 11.94 14.73
N ASN A 133 -16.71 12.43 14.31
CA ASN A 133 -16.47 12.91 12.95
C ASN A 133 -15.86 11.84 12.01
N PHE A 134 -15.81 10.57 12.44
CA PHE A 134 -15.32 9.43 11.67
C PHE A 134 -16.48 8.63 11.08
N GLU A 135 -16.30 8.13 9.86
CA GLU A 135 -17.26 7.27 9.18
C GLU A 135 -16.54 6.17 8.40
N LEU A 136 -16.84 4.91 8.75
CA LEU A 136 -16.38 3.75 7.98
C LEU A 136 -17.39 3.45 6.86
N ILE A 137 -16.87 3.31 5.65
CA ILE A 137 -17.61 2.98 4.44
C ILE A 137 -17.11 1.64 3.91
N LEU A 138 -18.00 0.67 3.83
CA LEU A 138 -17.65 -0.62 3.23
C LEU A 138 -17.63 -0.52 1.72
N SER A 139 -16.63 -1.12 1.10
CA SER A 139 -16.33 -1.06 -0.32
C SER A 139 -16.13 -2.46 -0.90
N ASP A 140 -16.32 -2.57 -2.20
CA ASP A 140 -15.97 -3.75 -3.01
C ASP A 140 -14.50 -3.76 -3.46
N GLY A 141 -13.64 -2.94 -2.83
CA GLY A 141 -12.25 -2.72 -3.22
C GLY A 141 -12.04 -1.58 -4.22
N CYS A 142 -13.09 -1.11 -4.92
CA CYS A 142 -12.99 -0.03 -5.90
C CYS A 142 -13.85 1.18 -5.55
N SER A 143 -15.04 0.94 -5.03
CA SER A 143 -16.03 1.98 -4.74
C SER A 143 -15.57 2.91 -3.62
N ILE A 144 -15.77 4.21 -3.83
CA ILE A 144 -15.53 5.27 -2.84
C ILE A 144 -16.85 6.02 -2.65
N ALA A 145 -17.73 5.49 -1.78
CA ALA A 145 -19.08 5.99 -1.59
C ALA A 145 -19.12 7.25 -0.70
N VAL A 146 -18.33 8.26 -1.06
CA VAL A 146 -18.33 9.59 -0.44
C VAL A 146 -18.91 10.62 -1.43
N PRO A 147 -19.44 11.78 -0.96
CA PRO A 147 -19.95 12.80 -1.85
C PRO A 147 -18.88 13.28 -2.85
N PRO A 148 -19.17 13.37 -4.14
CA PRO A 148 -18.22 13.88 -5.13
C PRO A 148 -17.71 15.28 -4.77
N GLY A 149 -16.41 15.53 -4.96
CA GLY A 149 -15.82 16.85 -4.70
C GLY A 149 -15.86 17.27 -3.23
N SER A 150 -15.91 16.35 -2.29
CA SER A 150 -15.99 16.64 -0.85
C SER A 150 -14.67 16.49 -0.09
N VAL A 151 -13.70 15.79 -0.65
CA VAL A 151 -12.46 15.39 0.03
C VAL A 151 -11.33 16.35 -0.30
N ASP A 152 -10.63 16.85 0.73
CA ASP A 152 -9.44 17.70 0.57
C ASP A 152 -8.16 16.87 0.36
N LEU A 153 -8.05 15.76 1.10
CA LEU A 153 -6.91 14.86 1.04
C LEU A 153 -7.37 13.41 1.13
N ALA A 154 -6.98 12.61 0.14
CA ALA A 154 -7.07 11.15 0.18
C ALA A 154 -5.69 10.54 0.46
N TYR A 155 -5.65 9.39 1.14
CA TYR A 155 -4.43 8.67 1.52
C TYR A 155 -4.62 7.17 1.43
N SER A 156 -3.61 6.47 0.94
CA SER A 156 -3.48 5.02 1.11
C SER A 156 -2.03 4.62 1.36
N ASP A 157 -1.82 3.59 2.17
CA ASP A 157 -0.51 3.02 2.48
C ASP A 157 -0.55 1.50 2.37
N GLN A 158 0.28 0.93 1.50
CA GLN A 158 0.36 -0.52 1.24
C GLN A 158 -1.00 -1.10 0.81
N LEU A 159 -1.66 -0.46 -0.14
CA LEU A 159 -2.95 -0.89 -0.69
C LEU A 159 -2.88 -1.14 -2.20
N MET A 160 -2.28 -0.23 -2.96
CA MET A 160 -2.31 -0.23 -4.43
C MET A 160 -1.77 -1.53 -5.04
N GLU A 161 -0.78 -2.15 -4.41
CA GLU A 161 -0.18 -3.41 -4.81
C GLU A 161 -1.11 -4.62 -4.68
N HIS A 162 -2.11 -4.53 -3.80
CA HIS A 162 -3.09 -5.60 -3.55
C HIS A 162 -4.25 -5.59 -4.53
N LEU A 163 -4.45 -4.51 -5.26
CA LEU A 163 -5.55 -4.39 -6.21
C LEU A 163 -5.22 -5.06 -7.54
N HIS A 164 -6.21 -5.75 -8.10
CA HIS A 164 -6.14 -6.15 -9.51
C HIS A 164 -5.92 -4.90 -10.39
N PRO A 165 -5.11 -4.96 -11.46
CA PRO A 165 -4.80 -3.75 -12.25
C PRO A 165 -6.01 -3.00 -12.80
N GLU A 166 -7.09 -3.69 -13.15
CA GLU A 166 -8.35 -3.06 -13.58
C GLU A 166 -9.02 -2.31 -12.42
N ASP A 167 -9.05 -2.93 -11.24
CA ASP A 167 -9.67 -2.37 -10.05
C ASP A 167 -8.88 -1.18 -9.52
N ALA A 168 -7.54 -1.21 -9.64
CA ALA A 168 -6.68 -0.08 -9.33
C ALA A 168 -7.02 1.16 -10.16
N MET A 169 -7.29 0.98 -11.46
CA MET A 169 -7.72 2.09 -12.34
C MET A 169 -9.10 2.61 -11.97
N GLU A 170 -10.05 1.72 -11.69
CA GLU A 170 -11.41 2.10 -11.26
C GLU A 170 -11.37 2.85 -9.93
N GLN A 171 -10.63 2.33 -8.92
CA GLN A 171 -10.48 2.98 -7.63
C GLN A 171 -9.86 4.37 -7.76
N LEU A 172 -8.80 4.54 -8.57
CA LEU A 172 -8.19 5.84 -8.84
C LEU A 172 -9.17 6.85 -9.43
N GLY A 173 -10.03 6.43 -10.36
CA GLY A 173 -11.09 7.27 -10.92
C GLY A 173 -12.12 7.70 -9.86
N ASN A 174 -12.46 6.80 -8.95
CA ASN A 174 -13.38 7.06 -7.84
C ASN A 174 -12.75 8.00 -6.80
N ILE A 175 -11.46 7.82 -6.46
CA ILE A 175 -10.71 8.76 -5.62
C ILE A 175 -10.66 10.14 -6.26
N TYR A 176 -10.35 10.22 -7.56
CA TYR A 176 -10.34 11.47 -8.29
C TYR A 176 -11.70 12.17 -8.22
N THR A 177 -12.80 11.43 -8.39
CA THR A 177 -14.17 11.96 -8.28
C THR A 177 -14.46 12.51 -6.89
N ALA A 178 -14.06 11.81 -5.83
CA ALA A 178 -14.25 12.21 -4.44
C ALA A 178 -13.49 13.50 -4.06
N LEU A 179 -12.33 13.74 -4.66
CA LEU A 179 -11.50 14.90 -4.37
C LEU A 179 -12.15 16.21 -4.85
N LYS A 180 -11.98 17.26 -4.07
CA LYS A 180 -12.26 18.67 -4.46
C LYS A 180 -11.34 19.12 -5.59
N PRO A 181 -11.71 20.13 -6.37
CA PRO A 181 -10.73 20.85 -7.20
C PRO A 181 -9.56 21.33 -6.34
N GLY A 182 -8.32 21.00 -6.73
CA GLY A 182 -7.11 21.25 -5.93
C GLY A 182 -6.88 20.27 -4.78
N GLY A 183 -7.78 19.32 -4.56
CA GLY A 183 -7.58 18.22 -3.61
C GLY A 183 -6.44 17.30 -4.02
N ARG A 184 -5.90 16.55 -3.07
CA ARG A 184 -4.71 15.72 -3.29
C ARG A 184 -4.93 14.27 -2.89
N TYR A 185 -4.25 13.37 -3.59
CA TYR A 185 -4.12 11.98 -3.19
C TYR A 185 -2.67 11.64 -2.90
N ILE A 186 -2.41 11.07 -1.74
CA ILE A 186 -1.10 10.55 -1.33
C ILE A 186 -1.18 9.02 -1.34
N CYS A 187 -0.30 8.40 -2.12
CA CYS A 187 -0.18 6.94 -2.23
C CYS A 187 1.22 6.49 -1.83
N VAL A 188 1.25 5.50 -0.94
CA VAL A 188 2.48 4.80 -0.54
C VAL A 188 2.31 3.32 -0.88
N THR A 189 3.24 2.76 -1.68
CA THR A 189 3.20 1.36 -2.15
C THR A 189 4.62 0.84 -2.35
N PRO A 190 4.89 -0.46 -2.30
CA PRO A 190 6.23 -1.00 -2.51
C PRO A 190 6.74 -0.72 -3.93
N ASN A 191 8.05 -0.50 -4.04
CA ASN A 191 8.70 -0.34 -5.34
C ASN A 191 9.16 -1.70 -5.90
N ARG A 192 8.64 -2.08 -7.07
CA ARG A 192 8.97 -3.34 -7.76
C ARG A 192 10.47 -3.57 -7.93
N VAL A 193 11.27 -2.51 -8.09
CA VAL A 193 12.72 -2.63 -8.33
C VAL A 193 13.44 -3.30 -7.16
N SER A 194 12.99 -3.07 -5.93
CA SER A 194 13.53 -3.70 -4.71
C SER A 194 12.79 -4.97 -4.28
N GLY A 195 11.63 -5.28 -4.92
CA GLY A 195 10.78 -6.41 -4.60
C GLY A 195 11.28 -7.78 -5.07
N PRO A 196 10.44 -8.80 -4.98
CA PRO A 196 9.07 -8.76 -4.45
C PRO A 196 9.00 -8.49 -2.95
N HIS A 197 7.89 -7.89 -2.49
CA HIS A 197 7.71 -7.46 -1.09
C HIS A 197 6.68 -8.31 -0.32
N ASP A 198 5.95 -9.19 -1.00
CA ASP A 198 5.06 -10.19 -0.40
C ASP A 198 5.81 -11.47 0.01
N ILE A 199 5.09 -12.51 0.39
CA ILE A 199 5.67 -13.81 0.80
C ILE A 199 6.50 -14.45 -0.31
N SER A 200 6.23 -14.15 -1.58
CA SER A 200 6.96 -14.70 -2.73
C SER A 200 8.44 -14.31 -2.78
N ARG A 201 8.85 -13.27 -2.04
CA ARG A 201 10.26 -12.82 -1.93
C ARG A 201 11.26 -13.91 -1.56
N TYR A 202 10.77 -14.98 -0.93
CA TYR A 202 11.59 -16.12 -0.54
C TYR A 202 11.71 -17.18 -1.62
N PHE A 203 10.82 -17.17 -2.62
CA PHE A 203 10.63 -18.25 -3.59
C PHE A 203 10.76 -17.79 -5.02
N ASP A 204 10.23 -16.61 -5.38
CA ASP A 204 10.10 -16.09 -6.73
C ASP A 204 10.90 -14.80 -6.94
N ASP A 205 11.12 -14.43 -8.19
CA ASP A 205 11.76 -13.17 -8.57
C ASP A 205 10.76 -12.02 -8.79
N VAL A 206 9.46 -12.35 -8.82
CA VAL A 206 8.34 -11.39 -8.94
C VAL A 206 7.30 -11.70 -7.88
N ALA A 207 6.45 -10.74 -7.57
CA ALA A 207 5.34 -10.94 -6.66
C ALA A 207 4.33 -11.92 -7.26
N THR A 208 4.05 -13.01 -6.53
CA THR A 208 3.10 -14.06 -6.91
C THR A 208 2.10 -14.37 -5.80
N GLY A 209 2.25 -13.74 -4.62
CA GLY A 209 1.28 -13.73 -3.55
C GLY A 209 0.21 -12.65 -3.77
N PHE A 210 -0.30 -12.06 -2.68
CA PHE A 210 -1.36 -11.06 -2.75
C PHE A 210 -0.90 -9.67 -3.22
N HIS A 211 0.36 -9.46 -3.56
CA HIS A 211 0.71 -8.32 -4.39
C HIS A 211 0.32 -8.63 -5.84
N MET A 212 -0.87 -8.18 -6.24
CA MET A 212 -1.37 -8.35 -7.60
C MET A 212 -0.46 -7.66 -8.60
N LYS A 213 0.04 -6.47 -8.24
CA LYS A 213 1.00 -5.73 -9.05
C LYS A 213 1.85 -4.78 -8.21
N GLU A 214 3.15 -5.04 -8.15
CA GLU A 214 4.10 -4.04 -7.68
C GLU A 214 4.49 -3.11 -8.84
N TYR A 215 4.55 -1.82 -8.59
CA TYR A 215 4.77 -0.77 -9.57
C TYR A 215 6.21 -0.24 -9.53
N THR A 216 6.64 0.42 -10.60
CA THR A 216 7.69 1.44 -10.57
C THR A 216 7.07 2.83 -10.36
N VAL A 217 7.89 3.82 -10.00
CA VAL A 217 7.44 5.22 -9.86
C VAL A 217 6.80 5.71 -11.15
N PHE A 218 7.42 5.38 -12.29
CA PHE A 218 6.91 5.80 -13.60
C PHE A 218 5.57 5.16 -13.94
N GLU A 219 5.45 3.84 -13.77
CA GLU A 219 4.18 3.13 -14.06
C GLU A 219 3.03 3.66 -13.20
N LEU A 220 3.30 3.88 -11.89
CA LEU A 220 2.30 4.41 -10.98
C LEU A 220 1.89 5.84 -11.34
N ALA A 221 2.87 6.69 -11.69
CA ALA A 221 2.57 8.05 -12.14
C ALA A 221 1.74 8.09 -13.41
N GLU A 222 2.00 7.17 -14.37
CA GLU A 222 1.23 7.10 -15.61
C GLU A 222 -0.22 6.67 -15.39
N ILE A 223 -0.48 5.70 -14.49
CA ILE A 223 -1.88 5.34 -14.20
C ILE A 223 -2.62 6.45 -13.45
N PHE A 224 -1.93 7.25 -12.62
CA PHE A 224 -2.52 8.42 -11.99
C PHE A 224 -2.90 9.49 -13.01
N LYS A 225 -2.03 9.78 -13.96
CA LYS A 225 -2.34 10.70 -15.06
C LYS A 225 -3.53 10.20 -15.90
N LYS A 226 -3.58 8.89 -16.21
CA LYS A 226 -4.71 8.29 -16.92
C LYS A 226 -6.02 8.39 -16.16
N ALA A 227 -5.98 8.36 -14.82
CA ALA A 227 -7.15 8.56 -13.97
C ALA A 227 -7.59 10.04 -13.87
N GLY A 228 -6.84 10.98 -14.46
CA GLY A 228 -7.20 12.40 -14.55
C GLY A 228 -6.39 13.35 -13.68
N PHE A 229 -5.46 12.86 -12.84
CA PHE A 229 -4.64 13.72 -11.99
C PHE A 229 -3.73 14.62 -12.83
N SER A 230 -3.80 15.92 -12.58
CA SER A 230 -3.11 16.94 -13.38
C SER A 230 -1.62 17.03 -13.08
N LYS A 231 -1.24 16.77 -11.82
CA LYS A 231 0.15 16.84 -11.36
C LYS A 231 0.46 15.62 -10.49
N VAL A 232 1.55 14.93 -10.79
CA VAL A 232 2.04 13.79 -10.01
C VAL A 232 3.50 14.04 -9.66
N GLU A 233 3.79 14.05 -8.38
CA GLU A 233 5.12 14.31 -7.81
C GLU A 233 5.44 13.21 -6.81
N ARG A 234 6.71 12.98 -6.54
CA ARG A 234 7.14 12.12 -5.44
C ARG A 234 7.52 12.96 -4.23
N PHE A 235 7.52 12.34 -3.06
CA PHE A 235 8.02 12.99 -1.86
C PHE A 235 8.93 12.06 -1.06
N ILE A 236 9.76 12.68 -0.24
CA ILE A 236 10.54 12.02 0.79
C ILE A 236 10.30 12.72 2.13
N SER A 237 10.32 11.95 3.21
CA SER A 237 10.29 12.52 4.56
C SER A 237 11.66 12.35 5.22
N TYR A 238 12.21 13.43 5.73
CA TYR A 238 13.49 13.44 6.44
C TYR A 238 13.40 14.35 7.66
N LYS A 239 13.70 13.80 8.83
CA LYS A 239 13.65 14.53 10.12
C LYS A 239 12.33 15.28 10.34
N GLY A 240 11.19 14.63 10.07
CA GLY A 240 9.85 15.20 10.25
C GLY A 240 9.45 16.26 9.21
N ARG A 241 10.25 16.47 8.16
CA ARG A 241 9.93 17.40 7.06
C ARG A 241 9.68 16.62 5.78
N THR A 242 8.69 17.05 5.02
CA THR A 242 8.35 16.48 3.70
C THR A 242 8.94 17.36 2.60
N PHE A 243 9.66 16.72 1.68
CA PHE A 243 10.25 17.36 0.51
C PHE A 243 9.62 16.75 -0.73
N VAL A 244 9.01 17.60 -1.54
CA VAL A 244 8.46 17.20 -2.84
C VAL A 244 9.58 17.23 -3.87
N LEU A 245 9.68 16.18 -4.66
CA LEU A 245 10.75 15.97 -5.63
C LEU A 245 10.17 15.63 -7.02
N PRO A 246 10.87 15.99 -8.10
CA PRO A 246 10.47 15.56 -9.45
C PRO A 246 10.61 14.04 -9.61
N LEU A 247 9.84 13.47 -10.53
CA LEU A 247 9.87 12.03 -10.83
C LEU A 247 11.20 11.60 -11.50
N PHE A 248 11.79 12.48 -12.31
CA PHE A 248 12.90 12.18 -13.21
C PHE A 248 14.07 11.39 -12.58
N PRO A 249 14.64 11.76 -11.41
CA PRO A 249 15.77 11.00 -10.86
C PRO A 249 15.42 9.55 -10.53
N ALA A 250 14.19 9.31 -10.05
CA ALA A 250 13.71 7.95 -9.76
C ALA A 250 13.46 7.17 -11.05
N ASP A 251 12.76 7.75 -12.01
CA ASP A 251 12.47 7.15 -13.31
C ASP A 251 13.74 6.67 -14.03
N LEU A 252 14.76 7.53 -14.11
CA LEU A 252 16.04 7.16 -14.72
C LEU A 252 16.72 6.00 -13.96
N THR A 253 16.73 6.08 -12.64
CA THR A 253 17.32 5.03 -11.80
C THR A 253 16.58 3.70 -11.99
N GLU A 254 15.26 3.70 -12.03
CA GLU A 254 14.44 2.52 -12.27
C GLU A 254 14.66 1.92 -13.65
N LYS A 255 14.75 2.74 -14.71
CA LYS A 255 15.06 2.27 -16.07
C LYS A 255 16.40 1.55 -16.14
N VAL A 256 17.43 2.08 -15.48
CA VAL A 256 18.74 1.41 -15.41
C VAL A 256 18.61 0.09 -14.66
N LEU A 257 17.97 0.08 -13.50
CA LEU A 257 17.85 -1.10 -12.66
C LEU A 257 16.98 -2.19 -13.30
N THR A 258 15.89 -1.84 -13.96
CA THR A 258 15.01 -2.80 -14.64
C THR A 258 15.66 -3.44 -15.88
N GLY A 259 16.65 -2.81 -16.48
CA GLY A 259 17.48 -3.37 -17.55
C GLY A 259 18.53 -4.38 -17.06
N LEU A 260 18.74 -4.53 -15.76
CA LEU A 260 19.72 -5.44 -15.18
C LEU A 260 19.10 -6.79 -14.78
N PRO A 261 19.91 -7.86 -14.68
CA PRO A 261 19.45 -9.11 -14.07
C PRO A 261 18.87 -8.87 -12.67
N ARG A 262 17.77 -9.53 -12.34
CA ARG A 262 16.98 -9.28 -11.13
C ARG A 262 17.80 -9.29 -9.83
N ILE A 263 18.70 -10.26 -9.69
CA ILE A 263 19.59 -10.37 -8.52
C ILE A 263 20.49 -9.12 -8.39
N THR A 264 21.03 -8.62 -9.50
CA THR A 264 21.87 -7.43 -9.55
C THR A 264 21.07 -6.17 -9.22
N SER A 265 19.92 -6.00 -9.85
CA SER A 265 18.99 -4.89 -9.59
C SER A 265 18.62 -4.81 -8.11
N ARG A 266 18.22 -5.94 -7.50
CA ARG A 266 17.87 -6.03 -6.08
C ARG A 266 19.03 -5.69 -5.15
N LYS A 267 20.24 -6.14 -5.47
CA LYS A 267 21.44 -5.77 -4.68
C LYS A 267 21.74 -4.28 -4.79
N LEU A 268 21.70 -3.73 -5.98
CA LEU A 268 21.97 -2.31 -6.22
C LEU A 268 20.90 -1.40 -5.60
N SER A 269 19.62 -1.80 -5.63
CA SER A 269 18.54 -1.05 -4.99
C SER A 269 18.72 -0.93 -3.46
N GLY A 270 19.49 -1.81 -2.84
CA GLY A 270 19.87 -1.76 -1.42
C GLY A 270 20.96 -0.73 -1.08
N LEU A 271 21.72 -0.22 -2.07
CA LEU A 271 22.77 0.77 -1.85
C LEU A 271 22.17 2.12 -1.40
N SER A 272 22.79 2.77 -0.43
CA SER A 272 22.28 4.02 0.16
C SER A 272 22.03 5.11 -0.87
N ILE A 273 22.92 5.28 -1.86
CA ILE A 273 22.75 6.27 -2.91
C ILE A 273 21.56 5.93 -3.83
N VAL A 274 21.39 4.67 -4.20
CA VAL A 274 20.26 4.22 -5.03
C VAL A 274 18.95 4.36 -4.27
N ARG A 275 18.92 3.97 -2.99
CA ARG A 275 17.76 4.18 -2.11
C ARG A 275 17.39 5.66 -2.00
N LEU A 276 18.37 6.57 -1.91
CA LEU A 276 18.10 8.01 -1.90
C LEU A 276 17.47 8.46 -3.23
N LEU A 277 18.01 8.03 -4.37
CA LEU A 277 17.45 8.34 -5.68
C LEU A 277 16.04 7.79 -5.89
N LEU A 278 15.77 6.58 -5.39
CA LEU A 278 14.43 5.97 -5.43
C LEU A 278 13.46 6.57 -4.40
N GLY A 279 13.95 7.22 -3.35
CA GLY A 279 13.13 7.72 -2.24
C GLY A 279 12.82 6.68 -1.16
N GLY A 280 13.58 5.58 -1.13
CA GLY A 280 13.41 4.46 -0.19
C GLY A 280 13.04 3.15 -0.89
N SER A 281 12.49 2.20 -0.12
CA SER A 281 11.96 0.93 -0.63
C SER A 281 10.52 1.05 -1.14
N ASN A 282 9.81 2.11 -0.76
CA ASN A 282 8.44 2.39 -1.16
C ASN A 282 8.40 3.56 -2.14
N ILE A 283 7.51 3.47 -3.10
CA ILE A 283 7.05 4.62 -3.90
C ILE A 283 6.18 5.48 -3.00
N LYS A 284 6.41 6.78 -3.05
CA LYS A 284 5.63 7.78 -2.31
C LYS A 284 5.25 8.87 -3.28
N LEU A 285 4.00 8.85 -3.75
CA LEU A 285 3.48 9.84 -4.70
C LEU A 285 2.44 10.74 -4.04
N ILE A 286 2.42 11.97 -4.50
CA ILE A 286 1.35 12.93 -4.27
C ILE A 286 0.82 13.37 -5.62
N ALA A 287 -0.49 13.28 -5.80
CA ALA A 287 -1.17 13.64 -7.03
C ALA A 287 -2.23 14.70 -6.75
N SER A 288 -2.39 15.68 -7.63
CA SER A 288 -3.36 16.77 -7.51
C SER A 288 -4.46 16.65 -8.56
N LYS A 289 -5.69 16.90 -8.13
CA LYS A 289 -6.87 17.04 -9.02
C LYS A 289 -6.91 18.38 -9.68
#